data_f1cdd605794ec20c608f819d6309b871
#
_entry.id   f1cdd605794ec20c608f819d6309b871
#
_cell.length_a   1.000
_cell.length_b   1.000
_cell.length_c   1.000
_cell.angle_alpha   90.00
_cell.angle_beta   90.00
_cell.angle_gamma   90.00
#
_symmetry.space_group_name_H-M   'P 1'
#
loop_
_entity.id
_entity.type
_entity.pdbx_description
1 polymer ?
#
loop_
_entity_poly.entity_id
_entity_poly.type
_entity_poly.pdbx_seq_one_letter_code
_entity_poly.pdbx_strand_id
1 'polypeptide(L)'
;MSLEFEGREVPIQEGDTIASALFRAGVRTFSRSFKYHRPRGLYCMSGDCSNCMVSVDGDVDVRSCECLAKDGMSVTRQNAWPSADRDVMALTDKMHWALPVGFYYKSLARPTWAWPIAEGFLRKAAGIGHATTDYTPRDLPLVHRHPDVLVIGAGPA
;
A
#
# COMPACT_ATOMS: atom_id res chain seq x y z
N MET A 1 -1.32 25.67 -1.69
CA MET A 1 -1.04 24.35 -2.27
C MET A 1 -1.93 23.32 -1.58
N SER A 2 -2.51 22.41 -2.33
CA SER A 2 -3.39 21.35 -1.81
C SER A 2 -3.20 20.05 -2.61
N LEU A 3 -3.39 18.93 -1.98
CA LEU A 3 -3.56 17.64 -2.64
C LEU A 3 -5.03 17.21 -2.58
N GLU A 4 -5.45 16.40 -3.54
CA GLU A 4 -6.77 15.79 -3.53
C GLU A 4 -6.71 14.45 -2.80
N PHE A 5 -7.54 14.27 -1.78
CA PHE A 5 -7.66 13.03 -1.04
C PHE A 5 -9.10 12.52 -1.09
N GLU A 6 -9.33 11.48 -1.88
CA GLU A 6 -10.67 10.86 -2.04
C GLU A 6 -11.76 11.89 -2.34
N GLY A 7 -11.49 12.82 -3.26
CA GLY A 7 -12.41 13.89 -3.66
C GLY A 7 -12.50 15.07 -2.69
N ARG A 8 -11.58 15.18 -1.72
CA ARG A 8 -11.47 16.31 -0.80
C ARG A 8 -10.11 16.99 -0.96
N GLU A 9 -10.11 18.31 -0.94
CA GLU A 9 -8.86 19.07 -0.89
C GLU A 9 -8.26 19.05 0.52
N VAL A 10 -6.99 18.70 0.60
CA VAL A 10 -6.19 18.72 1.83
C VAL A 10 -5.06 19.72 1.67
N PRO A 11 -4.99 20.75 2.51
CA PRO A 11 -3.93 21.74 2.44
C PRO A 11 -2.59 21.12 2.78
N ILE A 12 -1.57 21.46 1.99
CA ILE A 12 -0.19 21.03 2.20
C ILE A 12 0.71 22.22 2.53
N GLN A 13 1.72 21.98 3.33
CA GLN A 13 2.76 22.91 3.69
C GLN A 13 4.08 22.51 3.02
N GLU A 14 4.98 23.45 2.88
CA GLU A 14 6.31 23.16 2.35
C GLU A 14 7.04 22.12 3.22
N GLY A 15 7.59 21.09 2.58
CA GLY A 15 8.25 19.98 3.25
C GLY A 15 7.33 18.87 3.76
N ASP A 16 6.01 19.01 3.59
CA ASP A 16 5.09 17.93 3.96
C ASP A 16 5.34 16.68 3.11
N THR A 17 5.27 15.54 3.76
CA THR A 17 4.99 14.28 3.10
C THR A 17 3.46 14.10 2.96
N ILE A 18 3.03 13.24 2.06
CA ILE A 18 1.60 12.87 1.97
C ILE A 18 1.08 12.44 3.33
N ALA A 19 1.86 11.64 4.06
CA ALA A 19 1.49 11.15 5.39
C ALA A 19 1.29 12.27 6.40
N SER A 20 2.19 13.26 6.47
CA SER A 20 2.08 14.36 7.42
C SER A 20 0.88 15.26 7.13
N ALA A 21 0.64 15.57 5.85
CA ALA A 21 -0.50 16.36 5.42
C ALA A 21 -1.83 15.66 5.77
N LEU A 22 -1.97 14.38 5.42
CA LEU A 22 -3.17 13.61 5.71
C LEU A 22 -3.39 13.43 7.22
N PHE A 23 -2.32 13.17 7.97
CA PHE A 23 -2.43 13.03 9.43
C PHE A 23 -2.88 14.34 10.10
N ARG A 24 -2.37 15.48 9.65
CA ARG A 24 -2.82 16.82 10.10
C ARG A 24 -4.28 17.07 9.75
N ALA A 25 -4.74 16.57 8.59
CA ALA A 25 -6.13 16.63 8.18
C ALA A 25 -7.05 15.63 8.93
N GLY A 26 -6.52 14.89 9.89
CA GLY A 26 -7.31 13.97 10.73
C GLY A 26 -7.40 12.54 10.19
N VAL A 27 -6.74 12.20 9.09
CA VAL A 27 -6.71 10.83 8.57
C VAL A 27 -5.87 9.94 9.49
N ARG A 28 -6.44 8.85 9.96
CA ARG A 28 -5.78 7.89 10.87
C ARG A 28 -5.62 6.51 10.24
N THR A 29 -6.47 6.17 9.27
CA THR A 29 -6.41 4.91 8.53
C THR A 29 -5.97 5.18 7.10
N PHE A 30 -4.84 4.64 6.70
CA PHE A 30 -4.26 4.80 5.36
C PHE A 30 -4.56 3.60 4.47
N SER A 31 -4.51 2.40 5.05
CA SER A 31 -4.80 1.16 4.35
C SER A 31 -5.36 0.11 5.32
N ARG A 32 -5.70 -1.04 4.80
CA ARG A 32 -6.11 -2.20 5.58
C ARG A 32 -5.10 -3.34 5.43
N SER A 33 -4.98 -4.18 6.47
CA SER A 33 -4.05 -5.30 6.42
C SER A 33 -4.54 -6.40 5.47
N PHE A 34 -3.60 -7.12 4.89
CA PHE A 34 -3.84 -8.17 3.90
C PHE A 34 -4.82 -9.25 4.35
N LYS A 35 -4.63 -9.81 5.54
CA LYS A 35 -5.34 -11.01 5.98
C LYS A 35 -6.64 -10.71 6.73
N TYR A 36 -6.57 -9.77 7.63
CA TYR A 36 -7.67 -9.48 8.55
C TYR A 36 -8.32 -8.12 8.32
N HIS A 37 -7.89 -7.41 7.32
CA HIS A 37 -8.39 -6.06 7.01
C HIS A 37 -8.42 -5.10 8.22
N ARG A 38 -7.48 -5.26 9.13
CA ARG A 38 -7.30 -4.35 10.26
C ARG A 38 -6.81 -3.00 9.78
N PRO A 39 -7.32 -1.89 10.36
CA PRO A 39 -6.88 -0.56 9.96
C PRO A 39 -5.37 -0.39 10.19
N ARG A 40 -4.70 0.21 9.22
CA ARG A 40 -3.29 0.57 9.26
C ARG A 40 -3.12 2.07 9.15
N GLY A 41 -2.44 2.66 10.11
CA GLY A 41 -2.10 4.07 10.15
C GLY A 41 -0.60 4.31 10.08
N LEU A 42 -0.16 5.50 10.44
CA LEU A 42 1.26 5.80 10.55
C LEU A 42 1.91 5.03 11.70
N TYR A 43 3.09 4.47 11.44
CA TYR A 43 3.85 3.71 12.43
C TYR A 43 5.32 4.07 12.44
N CYS A 44 6.13 3.65 11.46
CA CYS A 44 7.57 3.86 11.47
C CYS A 44 7.99 5.27 11.05
N MET A 45 7.29 5.91 10.12
CA MET A 45 7.62 7.22 9.51
C MET A 45 9.00 7.27 8.81
N SER A 46 9.59 6.11 8.54
CA SER A 46 10.93 5.94 7.96
C SER A 46 10.95 4.99 6.75
N GLY A 47 9.79 4.70 6.19
CA GLY A 47 9.69 3.82 5.01
C GLY A 47 9.88 2.32 5.29
N ASP A 48 10.14 1.90 6.52
CA ASP A 48 10.47 0.50 6.83
C ASP A 48 9.25 -0.42 6.93
N CYS A 49 8.07 0.14 7.15
CA CYS A 49 6.83 -0.64 7.26
C CYS A 49 5.89 -0.43 6.09
N SER A 50 4.90 -1.32 5.96
CA SER A 50 3.86 -1.26 4.93
C SER A 50 2.53 -0.68 5.43
N ASN A 51 2.56 0.16 6.47
CA ASN A 51 1.32 0.61 7.10
C ASN A 51 0.69 1.83 6.42
N CYS A 52 1.50 2.76 5.94
CA CYS A 52 1.04 4.02 5.35
C CYS A 52 0.93 3.97 3.82
N MET A 53 0.65 2.81 3.27
CA MET A 53 0.52 2.62 1.82
C MET A 53 -0.74 3.30 1.29
N VAL A 54 -0.58 4.05 0.21
CA VAL A 54 -1.66 4.74 -0.52
C VAL A 54 -1.43 4.61 -2.02
N SER A 55 -2.44 4.96 -2.79
CA SER A 55 -2.28 5.14 -4.24
C SER A 55 -2.15 6.62 -4.54
N VAL A 56 -1.19 7.00 -5.38
CA VAL A 56 -0.87 8.38 -5.75
C VAL A 56 -0.84 8.49 -7.27
N ASP A 57 -1.69 9.33 -7.83
CA ASP A 57 -1.78 9.56 -9.28
C ASP A 57 -1.90 8.26 -10.10
N GLY A 58 -2.53 7.23 -9.52
CA GLY A 58 -2.67 5.90 -10.12
C GLY A 58 -1.56 4.92 -9.77
N ASP A 59 -0.44 5.35 -9.25
CA ASP A 59 0.61 4.48 -8.73
C ASP A 59 0.18 3.89 -7.39
N VAL A 60 0.17 2.58 -7.29
CA VAL A 60 -0.23 1.86 -6.07
C VAL A 60 0.96 1.55 -5.17
N ASP A 61 0.67 1.23 -3.91
CA ASP A 61 1.66 0.84 -2.91
C ASP A 61 2.74 1.90 -2.63
N VAL A 62 2.39 3.18 -2.79
CA VAL A 62 3.28 4.29 -2.45
C VAL A 62 3.33 4.49 -0.94
N ARG A 63 4.53 4.54 -0.38
CA ARG A 63 4.74 4.86 1.05
C ARG A 63 4.55 6.35 1.28
N SER A 64 3.40 6.73 1.81
CA SER A 64 3.04 8.14 2.00
C SER A 64 3.98 8.89 2.95
N CYS A 65 4.69 8.20 3.85
CA CYS A 65 5.64 8.83 4.76
C CYS A 65 6.97 9.26 4.09
N GLU A 66 7.29 8.69 2.92
CA GLU A 66 8.50 9.04 2.16
C GLU A 66 8.20 9.90 0.93
N CYS A 67 6.94 9.93 0.49
CA CYS A 67 6.53 10.69 -0.68
C CYS A 67 6.21 12.13 -0.30
N LEU A 68 6.96 13.09 -0.85
CA LEU A 68 6.69 14.51 -0.66
C LEU A 68 5.35 14.88 -1.32
N ALA A 69 4.53 15.60 -0.58
CA ALA A 69 3.28 16.12 -1.09
C ALA A 69 3.52 17.26 -2.09
N LYS A 70 2.82 17.19 -3.22
CA LYS A 70 2.87 18.22 -4.26
C LYS A 70 1.48 18.72 -4.56
N ASP A 71 1.41 19.94 -5.06
CA ASP A 71 0.15 20.55 -5.46
C ASP A 71 -0.54 19.76 -6.57
N GLY A 72 -1.84 19.53 -6.41
CA GLY A 72 -2.65 18.79 -7.38
C GLY A 72 -2.49 17.28 -7.41
N MET A 73 -1.69 16.67 -6.54
CA MET A 73 -1.61 15.20 -6.43
C MET A 73 -2.95 14.60 -6.05
N SER A 74 -3.34 13.51 -6.71
CA SER A 74 -4.51 12.71 -6.34
C SER A 74 -4.09 11.51 -5.49
N VAL A 75 -4.61 11.43 -4.27
CA VAL A 75 -4.26 10.40 -3.30
C VAL A 75 -5.51 9.64 -2.87
N THR A 76 -5.45 8.32 -2.92
CA THR A 76 -6.54 7.45 -2.46
C THR A 76 -6.01 6.37 -1.53
N ARG A 77 -6.87 5.95 -0.60
CA ARG A 77 -6.59 4.80 0.26
C ARG A 77 -6.76 3.51 -0.53
N GLN A 78 -6.08 2.48 -0.09
CA GLN A 78 -6.11 1.19 -0.77
C GLN A 78 -6.45 0.04 0.17
N ASN A 79 -6.69 -1.13 -0.42
CA ASN A 79 -6.97 -2.38 0.27
C ASN A 79 -8.22 -2.34 1.15
N ALA A 80 -9.29 -1.70 0.69
CA ALA A 80 -10.55 -1.62 1.40
C ALA A 80 -11.74 -1.52 0.44
N TRP A 81 -12.89 -2.05 0.83
CA TRP A 81 -14.11 -1.91 0.06
C TRP A 81 -15.33 -1.88 1.01
N PRO A 82 -16.26 -0.94 0.87
CA PRO A 82 -16.27 0.20 -0.08
C PRO A 82 -15.34 1.34 0.31
N SER A 83 -14.84 1.41 1.54
CA SER A 83 -13.89 2.43 1.99
C SER A 83 -13.00 1.90 3.11
N ALA A 84 -11.88 2.58 3.38
CA ALA A 84 -10.99 2.20 4.47
C ALA A 84 -11.60 2.40 5.87
N ASP A 85 -12.61 3.25 5.99
CA ASP A 85 -13.33 3.46 7.26
C ASP A 85 -14.42 2.40 7.47
N ARG A 86 -15.07 1.94 6.39
CA ARG A 86 -16.16 0.95 6.42
C ARG A 86 -15.84 -0.18 5.46
N ASP A 87 -14.96 -1.06 5.88
CA ASP A 87 -14.50 -2.18 5.05
C ASP A 87 -15.27 -3.45 5.39
N VAL A 88 -16.00 -3.97 4.40
CA VAL A 88 -16.77 -5.22 4.55
C VAL A 88 -15.84 -6.40 4.83
N MET A 89 -14.66 -6.39 4.23
CA MET A 89 -13.68 -7.46 4.42
C MET A 89 -13.10 -7.50 5.86
N ALA A 90 -13.32 -6.46 6.67
CA ALA A 90 -12.96 -6.47 8.09
C ALA A 90 -13.68 -7.57 8.89
N LEU A 91 -14.74 -8.19 8.33
CA LEU A 91 -15.36 -9.38 8.89
C LEU A 91 -14.37 -10.55 9.03
N THR A 92 -13.35 -10.61 8.19
CA THR A 92 -12.29 -11.64 8.27
C THR A 92 -11.54 -11.62 9.59
N ASP A 93 -11.46 -10.46 10.26
CA ASP A 93 -10.85 -10.37 11.59
C ASP A 93 -11.67 -11.11 12.65
N LYS A 94 -13.01 -11.09 12.56
CA LYS A 94 -13.89 -11.85 13.44
C LYS A 94 -13.82 -13.36 13.16
N MET A 95 -13.45 -13.73 11.94
CA MET A 95 -13.30 -15.12 11.52
C MET A 95 -11.84 -15.62 11.60
N HIS A 96 -11.00 -14.98 12.41
CA HIS A 96 -9.57 -15.28 12.50
C HIS A 96 -9.26 -16.76 12.81
N TRP A 97 -10.11 -17.43 13.56
CA TRP A 97 -9.98 -18.85 13.89
C TRP A 97 -10.08 -19.78 12.66
N ALA A 98 -10.82 -19.35 11.61
CA ALA A 98 -10.95 -20.10 10.35
C ALA A 98 -9.81 -19.81 9.37
N LEU A 99 -8.96 -18.83 9.67
CA LEU A 99 -7.85 -18.40 8.84
C LEU A 99 -6.49 -18.70 9.50
N PRO A 100 -6.06 -19.98 9.57
CA PRO A 100 -4.81 -20.34 10.22
C PRO A 100 -3.60 -19.72 9.53
N VAL A 101 -2.45 -19.77 10.17
CA VAL A 101 -1.18 -19.36 9.56
C VAL A 101 -0.94 -20.23 8.31
N GLY A 102 -0.64 -19.58 7.19
CA GLY A 102 -0.43 -20.27 5.92
C GLY A 102 -1.73 -20.75 5.23
N PHE A 103 -2.91 -20.20 5.59
CA PHE A 103 -4.19 -20.55 4.95
C PHE A 103 -4.10 -20.48 3.42
N TYR A 104 -3.36 -19.51 2.91
CA TYR A 104 -3.13 -19.30 1.50
C TYR A 104 -2.56 -20.56 0.81
N TYR A 105 -1.56 -21.17 1.41
CA TYR A 105 -0.93 -22.38 0.86
C TYR A 105 -1.66 -23.67 1.23
N LYS A 106 -2.30 -23.70 2.39
CA LYS A 106 -2.90 -24.93 2.92
C LYS A 106 -4.31 -25.16 2.40
N SER A 107 -5.13 -24.10 2.33
CA SER A 107 -6.57 -24.27 2.12
C SER A 107 -6.99 -24.11 0.66
N LEU A 108 -6.24 -23.37 -0.16
CA LEU A 108 -6.65 -22.97 -1.51
C LEU A 108 -5.73 -23.48 -2.63
N ALA A 109 -4.63 -24.15 -2.29
CA ALA A 109 -3.70 -24.69 -3.28
C ALA A 109 -4.11 -26.06 -3.83
N ARG A 110 -5.15 -26.68 -3.30
CA ARG A 110 -5.70 -27.96 -3.77
C ARG A 110 -7.22 -27.89 -3.89
N PRO A 111 -7.82 -28.38 -5.00
CA PRO A 111 -7.15 -28.94 -6.18
C PRO A 111 -6.47 -27.87 -7.04
N THR A 112 -5.38 -28.22 -7.71
CA THR A 112 -4.53 -27.28 -8.48
C THR A 112 -5.27 -26.53 -9.59
N TRP A 113 -6.30 -27.13 -10.17
CA TRP A 113 -7.12 -26.50 -11.20
C TRP A 113 -7.97 -25.32 -10.67
N ALA A 114 -8.31 -25.33 -9.38
CA ALA A 114 -9.08 -24.25 -8.75
C ALA A 114 -8.21 -23.05 -8.35
N TRP A 115 -6.88 -23.22 -8.35
CA TRP A 115 -5.94 -22.20 -7.92
C TRP A 115 -6.06 -20.87 -8.71
N PRO A 116 -6.14 -20.83 -10.05
CA PRO A 116 -6.24 -19.58 -10.78
C PRO A 116 -7.47 -18.75 -10.39
N ILE A 117 -8.58 -19.42 -10.06
CA ILE A 117 -9.82 -18.77 -9.62
C ILE A 117 -9.64 -18.21 -8.20
N ALA A 118 -9.11 -19.04 -7.31
CA ALA A 118 -8.85 -18.66 -5.92
C ALA A 118 -7.81 -17.53 -5.83
N GLU A 119 -6.77 -17.57 -6.64
CA GLU A 119 -5.74 -16.55 -6.69
C GLU A 119 -6.30 -15.18 -7.12
N GLY A 120 -7.15 -15.15 -8.14
CA GLY A 120 -7.80 -13.92 -8.57
C GLY A 120 -8.66 -13.27 -7.48
N PHE A 121 -9.42 -14.09 -6.72
CA PHE A 121 -10.19 -13.61 -5.58
C PHE A 121 -9.29 -13.11 -4.44
N LEU A 122 -8.26 -13.89 -4.10
CA LEU A 122 -7.32 -13.55 -3.04
C LEU A 122 -6.54 -12.27 -3.35
N ARG A 123 -6.14 -12.10 -4.61
CA ARG A 123 -5.44 -10.89 -5.07
C ARG A 123 -6.29 -9.64 -4.87
N LYS A 124 -7.59 -9.72 -5.19
CA LYS A 124 -8.53 -8.62 -4.95
C LYS A 124 -8.76 -8.38 -3.46
N ALA A 125 -8.97 -9.44 -2.71
CA ALA A 125 -9.18 -9.35 -1.25
C ALA A 125 -7.94 -8.85 -0.53
N ALA A 126 -6.76 -9.14 -1.05
CA ALA A 126 -5.49 -8.70 -0.48
C ALA A 126 -5.17 -7.23 -0.76
N GLY A 127 -5.87 -6.58 -1.70
CA GLY A 127 -5.52 -5.24 -2.15
C GLY A 127 -4.08 -5.16 -2.66
N ILE A 128 -3.58 -6.26 -3.21
CA ILE A 128 -2.34 -6.21 -3.99
C ILE A 128 -2.69 -5.40 -5.24
N GLY A 129 -2.17 -4.19 -5.32
CA GLY A 129 -2.50 -3.23 -6.35
C GLY A 129 -2.50 -3.80 -7.77
N HIS A 130 -3.19 -3.13 -8.66
CA HIS A 130 -3.12 -3.45 -10.08
C HIS A 130 -1.90 -2.74 -10.66
N ALA A 131 -1.07 -3.48 -11.41
CA ALA A 131 -0.05 -2.83 -12.22
C ALA A 131 -0.74 -1.86 -13.19
N THR A 132 -0.31 -0.61 -13.19
CA THR A 132 -0.79 0.37 -14.15
C THR A 132 -0.35 -0.08 -15.55
N THR A 133 -1.31 -0.26 -16.45
CA THR A 133 -1.03 -0.63 -17.84
C THR A 133 -0.37 0.50 -18.63
N ASP A 134 -0.52 1.72 -18.13
CA ASP A 134 -0.03 2.96 -18.76
C ASP A 134 1.32 3.44 -18.17
N TYR A 135 2.03 2.53 -17.52
CA TYR A 135 3.36 2.83 -16.99
C TYR A 135 4.34 3.08 -18.16
N THR A 136 4.77 4.31 -18.28
CA THR A 136 5.92 4.64 -19.12
C THR A 136 7.18 4.41 -18.31
N PRO A 137 8.03 3.43 -18.70
CA PRO A 137 9.28 3.19 -17.99
C PRO A 137 10.11 4.48 -17.95
N ARG A 138 10.62 4.83 -16.77
CA ARG A 138 11.56 5.93 -16.68
C ARG A 138 12.82 5.55 -17.43
N ASP A 139 13.24 6.42 -18.34
CA ASP A 139 14.54 6.28 -19.00
C ASP A 139 15.63 6.62 -17.96
N LEU A 140 16.07 5.60 -17.24
CA LEU A 140 17.10 5.74 -16.22
C LEU A 140 18.46 5.54 -16.89
N PRO A 141 19.43 6.44 -16.66
CA PRO A 141 20.76 6.27 -17.21
C PRO A 141 21.41 5.00 -16.66
N LEU A 142 21.92 4.17 -17.58
CA LEU A 142 22.70 3.01 -17.23
C LEU A 142 24.10 3.47 -16.79
N VAL A 143 24.41 3.34 -15.50
CA VAL A 143 25.71 3.71 -14.97
C VAL A 143 26.48 2.44 -14.61
N HIS A 144 27.60 2.22 -15.31
CA HIS A 144 28.51 1.14 -14.96
C HIS A 144 29.48 1.61 -13.89
N ARG A 145 29.58 0.84 -12.81
CA ARG A 145 30.55 1.06 -11.72
C ARG A 145 31.27 -0.27 -11.46
N HIS A 146 32.56 -0.21 -11.25
CA HIS A 146 33.41 -1.36 -10.98
C HIS A 146 34.12 -1.20 -9.63
N PRO A 147 33.38 -1.26 -8.50
CA PRO A 147 33.97 -1.17 -7.18
C PRO A 147 34.67 -2.50 -6.80
N ASP A 148 35.73 -2.44 -6.03
CA ASP A 148 36.37 -3.63 -5.45
C ASP A 148 35.47 -4.32 -4.43
N VAL A 149 34.60 -3.54 -3.74
CA VAL A 149 33.63 -4.03 -2.78
C VAL A 149 32.29 -3.35 -3.05
N LEU A 150 31.23 -4.14 -3.22
CA LEU A 150 29.86 -3.68 -3.32
C LEU A 150 29.06 -4.13 -2.11
N VAL A 151 28.56 -3.18 -1.32
CA VAL A 151 27.61 -3.47 -0.22
C VAL A 151 26.21 -3.17 -0.70
N ILE A 152 25.35 -4.19 -0.68
CA ILE A 152 23.93 -4.07 -1.05
C ILE A 152 23.10 -4.16 0.22
N GLY A 153 22.46 -3.04 0.57
CA GLY A 153 21.65 -2.90 1.76
C GLY A 153 22.42 -2.26 2.92
N ALA A 154 21.69 -1.65 3.82
CA ALA A 154 22.19 -1.01 5.03
C ALA A 154 21.32 -1.42 6.24
N GLY A 155 20.89 -2.69 6.27
CA GLY A 155 20.14 -3.24 7.39
C GLY A 155 20.98 -3.34 8.67
N PRO A 156 20.35 -3.61 9.84
CA PRO A 156 21.00 -3.68 11.14
C PRO A 156 21.80 -4.96 11.36
N ALA A 157 22.29 -5.57 10.29
CA ALA A 157 23.11 -6.79 10.36
C ALA A 157 24.59 -6.44 10.55
#